data_2c1989a3fd235a0ff948207f9683bef1
#
_entry.id   2c1989a3fd235a0ff948207f9683bef1
#
_cell.length_a   1.000
_cell.length_b   1.000
_cell.length_c   1.000
_cell.angle_alpha   90.00
_cell.angle_beta   90.00
_cell.angle_gamma   90.00
#
_symmetry.space_group_name_H-M   'P 1'
#
loop_
_entity.id
_entity.type
_entity.pdbx_description
1 polymer ?
#
loop_
_entity_poly.entity_id
_entity_poly.type
_entity_poly.pdbx_seq_one_letter_code
_entity_poly.pdbx_strand_id
1 'polypeptide(L)'
;MALHPGVEQVSELQSWDLGESQESLGEPRVTVLIPAHNEVGCIVDALYSVWTQSRLPDQVIVVADNCSDGTAAVARIWEAEVYETMGNTHKKAGALNQALGEILPDLRDEDAVLVMDADSFLDEKFVEHALSKLSCGSYGGVGGTFSGRSGGGFVGMLQRNEFARYARDVRRKKGKVLCLTGTAALLKVEVLKKVAASRPSGNVYDTEVLTEDFELTLRLRHLGYDVVSPKECTLSTEVMETWGELHSQRLRWKRGAVENLIQYGLTRITFEHWARQIVTMLGTIVTLLYLSTLFWAVAVEHALHFYPIWIGLTVIFIVERVVSVRRRGLRMSMLAALLIVEMPLDLFLQAVNLKAYWQTIFKAQRSW
;
A
#
# COMPACT_ATOMS: atom_id res chain seq x y z
N MET A 1 -34.49 -15.33 -8.64
CA MET A 1 -33.53 -15.40 -7.56
C MET A 1 -32.74 -16.69 -7.77
N ALA A 2 -31.70 -16.59 -8.58
CA ALA A 2 -30.89 -17.75 -8.98
C ALA A 2 -29.69 -17.81 -8.02
N LEU A 3 -29.58 -18.90 -7.28
CA LEU A 3 -28.45 -19.19 -6.40
C LEU A 3 -27.20 -19.48 -7.25
N HIS A 4 -26.09 -18.90 -6.88
CA HIS A 4 -24.78 -19.06 -7.51
C HIS A 4 -24.32 -20.52 -7.41
N PRO A 5 -23.73 -21.13 -8.47
CA PRO A 5 -23.38 -22.56 -8.51
C PRO A 5 -22.14 -22.96 -7.69
N GLY A 6 -21.69 -22.16 -6.75
CA GLY A 6 -20.50 -22.43 -5.92
C GLY A 6 -20.76 -23.11 -4.57
N VAL A 7 -21.99 -23.32 -4.16
CA VAL A 7 -22.31 -23.80 -2.81
C VAL A 7 -22.42 -25.35 -2.72
N GLU A 8 -22.50 -26.03 -3.84
CA GLU A 8 -22.65 -27.51 -3.84
C GLU A 8 -21.33 -28.31 -3.76
N GLN A 9 -20.15 -27.67 -3.86
CA GLN A 9 -18.86 -28.39 -3.79
C GLN A 9 -18.22 -28.50 -2.40
N VAL A 10 -18.82 -27.92 -1.36
CA VAL A 10 -18.23 -27.92 -0.01
C VAL A 10 -18.67 -29.12 0.83
N SER A 11 -19.64 -29.92 0.39
CA SER A 11 -20.20 -31.04 1.21
C SER A 11 -19.50 -32.39 1.05
N GLU A 12 -18.46 -32.52 0.24
CA GLU A 12 -17.69 -33.77 0.05
C GLU A 12 -16.25 -33.70 0.56
N LEU A 13 -15.96 -32.99 1.65
CA LEU A 13 -14.67 -33.15 2.32
C LEU A 13 -14.74 -34.34 3.27
N GLN A 14 -14.24 -35.46 2.76
CA GLN A 14 -14.04 -36.71 3.47
C GLN A 14 -13.24 -36.53 4.75
N SER A 15 -13.67 -37.26 5.79
CA SER A 15 -12.96 -37.48 7.02
C SER A 15 -11.50 -37.92 6.78
N TRP A 16 -10.55 -37.07 7.07
CA TRP A 16 -9.14 -37.44 7.12
C TRP A 16 -8.80 -37.96 8.51
N ASP A 17 -8.29 -39.18 8.50
CA ASP A 17 -7.80 -39.93 9.66
C ASP A 17 -6.69 -39.13 10.36
N LEU A 18 -6.90 -38.78 11.62
CA LEU A 18 -5.90 -38.13 12.46
C LEU A 18 -4.84 -39.17 12.90
N GLY A 19 -3.93 -39.50 11.98
CA GLY A 19 -2.68 -40.15 12.33
C GLY A 19 -1.83 -39.20 13.17
N GLU A 20 -1.39 -39.64 14.35
CA GLU A 20 -0.45 -38.96 15.23
C GLU A 20 0.76 -38.44 14.42
N SER A 21 0.78 -37.15 14.17
CA SER A 21 1.87 -36.48 13.44
C SER A 21 3.04 -36.25 14.41
N GLN A 22 4.15 -36.91 14.11
CA GLN A 22 5.49 -36.49 14.55
C GLN A 22 5.59 -34.97 14.36
N GLU A 23 6.05 -34.24 15.36
CA GLU A 23 6.50 -32.83 15.25
C GLU A 23 7.63 -32.75 14.23
N SER A 24 7.29 -32.68 12.96
CA SER A 24 8.17 -32.09 11.97
C SER A 24 8.32 -30.60 12.38
N LEU A 25 9.51 -30.06 12.30
CA LEU A 25 9.74 -28.59 12.30
C LEU A 25 8.85 -28.02 11.19
N GLY A 26 7.59 -27.74 11.55
CA GLY A 26 6.50 -27.53 10.61
C GLY A 26 6.73 -26.25 9.82
N GLU A 27 6.25 -26.22 8.59
CA GLU A 27 6.21 -24.99 7.76
C GLU A 27 5.72 -23.80 8.60
N PRO A 28 6.25 -22.59 8.36
CA PRO A 28 5.80 -21.39 9.04
C PRO A 28 4.30 -21.20 8.90
N ARG A 29 3.60 -20.97 10.00
CA ARG A 29 2.18 -20.62 9.98
C ARG A 29 2.01 -19.20 9.47
N VAL A 30 0.92 -18.97 8.75
CA VAL A 30 0.55 -17.64 8.21
C VAL A 30 -0.78 -17.23 8.83
N THR A 31 -0.74 -16.19 9.65
CA THR A 31 -1.94 -15.51 10.16
C THR A 31 -2.19 -14.25 9.32
N VAL A 32 -3.41 -14.11 8.79
CA VAL A 32 -3.84 -12.90 8.05
C VAL A 32 -4.59 -11.99 9.00
N LEU A 33 -4.20 -10.71 9.05
CA LEU A 33 -4.91 -9.64 9.76
C LEU A 33 -5.49 -8.65 8.75
N ILE A 34 -6.80 -8.44 8.81
CA ILE A 34 -7.54 -7.49 7.95
C ILE A 34 -8.19 -6.44 8.84
N PRO A 35 -7.55 -5.29 9.08
CA PRO A 35 -8.19 -4.18 9.78
C PRO A 35 -9.33 -3.61 8.94
N ALA A 36 -10.51 -3.48 9.54
CA ALA A 36 -11.72 -3.03 8.86
C ALA A 36 -12.51 -2.04 9.72
N HIS A 37 -12.94 -0.93 9.11
CA HIS A 37 -13.83 0.06 9.71
C HIS A 37 -14.93 0.43 8.74
N ASN A 38 -16.13 -0.18 8.90
CA ASN A 38 -17.26 0.02 7.99
C ASN A 38 -16.95 -0.37 6.52
N GLU A 39 -16.44 -1.58 6.33
CA GLU A 39 -15.96 -2.11 5.05
C GLU A 39 -16.88 -3.21 4.47
N VAL A 40 -18.17 -3.20 4.81
CA VAL A 40 -19.15 -4.22 4.36
C VAL A 40 -19.19 -4.34 2.83
N GLY A 41 -18.88 -3.26 2.10
CA GLY A 41 -18.91 -3.22 0.64
C GLY A 41 -17.74 -3.95 -0.06
N CYS A 42 -16.60 -4.11 0.61
CA CYS A 42 -15.38 -4.67 0.01
C CYS A 42 -14.79 -5.88 0.75
N ILE A 43 -15.13 -6.08 2.03
CA ILE A 43 -14.56 -7.14 2.85
C ILE A 43 -14.75 -8.56 2.27
N VAL A 44 -15.85 -8.80 1.55
CA VAL A 44 -16.14 -10.09 0.90
C VAL A 44 -15.09 -10.42 -0.15
N ASP A 45 -14.74 -9.45 -0.99
CA ASP A 45 -13.73 -9.62 -2.04
C ASP A 45 -12.34 -9.88 -1.43
N ALA A 46 -12.00 -9.18 -0.35
CA ALA A 46 -10.75 -9.40 0.37
C ALA A 46 -10.67 -10.82 0.93
N LEU A 47 -11.71 -11.27 1.66
CA LEU A 47 -11.79 -12.63 2.22
C LEU A 47 -11.77 -13.70 1.13
N TYR A 48 -12.52 -13.49 0.04
CA TYR A 48 -12.47 -14.41 -1.11
C TYR A 48 -11.06 -14.55 -1.64
N SER A 49 -10.31 -13.45 -1.78
CA SER A 49 -8.93 -13.50 -2.27
C SER A 49 -7.98 -14.24 -1.34
N VAL A 50 -8.25 -14.21 -0.04
CA VAL A 50 -7.48 -14.92 0.99
C VAL A 50 -7.79 -16.42 0.98
N TRP A 51 -9.07 -16.81 0.88
CA TRP A 51 -9.49 -18.21 0.86
C TRP A 51 -9.25 -18.92 -0.48
N THR A 52 -8.88 -18.18 -1.53
CA THR A 52 -8.50 -18.74 -2.83
C THR A 52 -6.99 -18.77 -3.09
N GLN A 53 -6.18 -18.56 -2.07
CA GLN A 53 -4.72 -18.64 -2.18
C GLN A 53 -4.25 -20.07 -2.45
N SER A 54 -3.22 -20.24 -3.30
CA SER A 54 -2.56 -21.54 -3.56
C SER A 54 -1.93 -22.13 -2.29
N ARG A 55 -1.44 -21.28 -1.39
CA ARG A 55 -1.06 -21.59 -0.01
C ARG A 55 -2.08 -20.92 0.90
N LEU A 56 -3.04 -21.69 1.41
CA LEU A 56 -4.03 -21.17 2.35
C LEU A 56 -3.35 -20.67 3.63
N PRO A 57 -3.80 -19.54 4.20
CA PRO A 57 -3.37 -19.14 5.54
C PRO A 57 -3.88 -20.13 6.59
N ASP A 58 -3.17 -20.18 7.72
CA ASP A 58 -3.55 -21.05 8.84
C ASP A 58 -4.62 -20.39 9.72
N GLN A 59 -4.69 -19.05 9.70
CA GLN A 59 -5.67 -18.27 10.45
C GLN A 59 -5.98 -16.97 9.71
N VAL A 60 -7.25 -16.55 9.71
CA VAL A 60 -7.70 -15.27 9.14
C VAL A 60 -8.50 -14.52 10.19
N ILE A 61 -8.05 -13.34 10.56
CA ILE A 61 -8.65 -12.49 11.58
C ILE A 61 -9.04 -11.15 10.96
N VAL A 62 -10.32 -10.83 10.97
CA VAL A 62 -10.80 -9.48 10.64
C VAL A 62 -10.82 -8.66 11.94
N VAL A 63 -10.03 -7.60 11.96
CA VAL A 63 -9.95 -6.67 13.09
C VAL A 63 -11.01 -5.58 12.90
N ALA A 64 -12.19 -5.80 13.44
CA ALA A 64 -13.33 -4.89 13.32
C ALA A 64 -13.15 -3.70 14.27
N ASP A 65 -12.78 -2.54 13.72
CA ASP A 65 -12.48 -1.32 14.48
C ASP A 65 -13.67 -0.38 14.51
N ASN A 66 -14.38 -0.36 15.65
CA ASN A 66 -15.54 0.54 15.85
C ASN A 66 -16.55 0.46 14.68
N CYS A 67 -16.80 -0.72 14.11
CA CYS A 67 -17.74 -0.91 13.03
C CYS A 67 -19.19 -0.65 13.48
N SER A 68 -19.92 0.12 12.69
CA SER A 68 -21.36 0.39 12.88
C SER A 68 -22.22 -0.30 11.81
N ASP A 69 -21.61 -0.90 10.80
CA ASP A 69 -22.25 -1.63 9.70
C ASP A 69 -22.16 -3.16 9.88
N GLY A 70 -22.52 -3.91 8.84
CA GLY A 70 -22.51 -5.37 8.83
C GLY A 70 -21.13 -6.01 8.67
N THR A 71 -20.00 -5.28 8.68
CA THR A 71 -18.65 -5.80 8.40
C THR A 71 -18.30 -7.02 9.24
N ALA A 72 -18.45 -6.94 10.57
CA ALA A 72 -18.14 -8.04 11.47
C ALA A 72 -19.04 -9.28 11.26
N ALA A 73 -20.33 -9.06 10.96
CA ALA A 73 -21.27 -10.15 10.70
C ALA A 73 -20.92 -10.87 9.39
N VAL A 74 -20.60 -10.12 8.35
CA VAL A 74 -20.19 -10.67 7.05
C VAL A 74 -18.88 -11.44 7.18
N ALA A 75 -17.89 -10.93 7.92
CA ALA A 75 -16.64 -11.62 8.14
C ALA A 75 -16.84 -12.99 8.81
N ARG A 76 -17.72 -13.11 9.81
CA ARG A 76 -18.06 -14.40 10.44
C ARG A 76 -18.74 -15.37 9.48
N ILE A 77 -19.60 -14.89 8.58
CA ILE A 77 -20.22 -15.74 7.53
C ILE A 77 -19.17 -16.32 6.59
N TRP A 78 -18.09 -15.59 6.35
CA TRP A 78 -16.95 -16.03 5.55
C TRP A 78 -15.89 -16.78 6.33
N GLU A 79 -16.25 -17.34 7.50
CA GLU A 79 -15.38 -18.17 8.34
C GLU A 79 -14.10 -17.48 8.81
N ALA A 80 -14.07 -16.16 8.83
CA ALA A 80 -12.98 -15.41 9.43
C ALA A 80 -13.25 -15.23 10.94
N GLU A 81 -12.22 -15.34 11.73
CA GLU A 81 -12.26 -14.89 13.12
C GLU A 81 -12.46 -13.39 13.15
N VAL A 82 -13.23 -12.89 14.10
CA VAL A 82 -13.48 -11.45 14.25
C VAL A 82 -12.97 -10.99 15.60
N TYR A 83 -11.97 -10.14 15.55
CA TYR A 83 -11.47 -9.39 16.69
C TYR A 83 -12.13 -8.01 16.72
N GLU A 84 -12.98 -7.74 17.67
CA GLU A 84 -13.61 -6.44 17.86
C GLU A 84 -12.75 -5.58 18.80
N THR A 85 -12.31 -4.40 18.34
CA THR A 85 -11.48 -3.50 19.15
C THR A 85 -12.27 -2.92 20.33
N MET A 86 -11.58 -2.69 21.44
CA MET A 86 -12.18 -2.07 22.62
C MET A 86 -11.61 -0.65 22.80
N GLY A 87 -12.50 0.37 22.67
CA GLY A 87 -12.14 1.78 22.92
C GLY A 87 -10.99 2.31 22.08
N ASN A 88 -10.78 1.78 20.87
CA ASN A 88 -9.71 2.23 20.01
C ASN A 88 -9.98 3.64 19.48
N THR A 89 -9.04 4.56 19.71
CA THR A 89 -9.04 5.93 19.19
C THR A 89 -7.90 6.20 18.21
N HIS A 90 -7.04 5.21 17.99
CA HIS A 90 -5.83 5.31 17.16
C HIS A 90 -5.98 4.64 15.79
N LYS A 91 -7.24 4.49 15.30
CA LYS A 91 -7.56 3.99 13.96
C LYS A 91 -6.88 2.64 13.67
N LYS A 92 -6.46 2.42 12.42
CA LYS A 92 -5.83 1.19 11.95
C LYS A 92 -4.63 0.75 12.80
N ALA A 93 -3.75 1.68 13.17
CA ALA A 93 -2.56 1.37 13.98
C ALA A 93 -2.95 0.85 15.38
N GLY A 94 -3.93 1.47 16.02
CA GLY A 94 -4.44 1.03 17.31
C GLY A 94 -5.17 -0.31 17.23
N ALA A 95 -5.99 -0.49 16.21
CA ALA A 95 -6.70 -1.75 15.96
C ALA A 95 -5.73 -2.92 15.76
N LEU A 96 -4.73 -2.75 14.90
CA LEU A 96 -3.69 -3.75 14.68
C LEU A 96 -2.87 -4.03 15.93
N ASN A 97 -2.54 -3.01 16.73
CA ASN A 97 -1.80 -3.22 17.98
C ASN A 97 -2.58 -4.02 19.00
N GLN A 98 -3.90 -3.81 19.13
CA GLN A 98 -4.74 -4.61 20.02
C GLN A 98 -4.74 -6.08 19.59
N ALA A 99 -5.01 -6.36 18.31
CA ALA A 99 -5.00 -7.73 17.79
C ALA A 99 -3.62 -8.40 17.91
N LEU A 100 -2.55 -7.69 17.52
CA LEU A 100 -1.17 -8.20 17.61
C LEU A 100 -0.73 -8.44 19.06
N GLY A 101 -1.19 -7.61 20.00
CA GLY A 101 -0.91 -7.80 21.43
C GLY A 101 -1.43 -9.12 21.97
N GLU A 102 -2.55 -9.62 21.44
CA GLU A 102 -3.11 -10.92 21.82
C GLU A 102 -2.45 -12.09 21.09
N ILE A 103 -2.22 -11.99 19.78
CA ILE A 103 -1.77 -13.14 19.01
C ILE A 103 -0.26 -13.36 19.02
N LEU A 104 0.56 -12.28 19.08
CA LEU A 104 2.03 -12.43 18.99
C LEU A 104 2.66 -13.32 20.07
N PRO A 105 2.19 -13.34 21.32
CA PRO A 105 2.75 -14.21 22.34
C PRO A 105 2.64 -15.71 21.98
N ASP A 106 1.57 -16.10 21.29
CA ASP A 106 1.27 -17.49 20.96
C ASP A 106 1.87 -17.96 19.62
N LEU A 107 2.35 -17.01 18.80
CA LEU A 107 2.98 -17.31 17.52
C LEU A 107 4.49 -17.61 17.71
N ARG A 108 4.99 -18.58 16.93
CA ARG A 108 6.41 -18.94 16.91
C ARG A 108 7.20 -17.87 16.12
N ASP A 109 8.46 -17.74 16.38
CA ASP A 109 9.34 -16.75 15.75
C ASP A 109 9.50 -16.96 14.23
N GLU A 110 9.41 -18.19 13.75
CA GLU A 110 9.42 -18.58 12.34
C GLU A 110 8.10 -18.33 11.63
N ASP A 111 7.01 -18.13 12.33
CA ASP A 111 5.70 -17.84 11.75
C ASP A 111 5.67 -16.45 11.10
N ALA A 112 4.63 -16.20 10.33
CA ALA A 112 4.46 -14.94 9.60
C ALA A 112 3.05 -14.36 9.77
N VAL A 113 2.96 -13.04 9.81
CA VAL A 113 1.69 -12.30 9.84
C VAL A 113 1.56 -11.51 8.53
N LEU A 114 0.49 -11.75 7.79
CA LEU A 114 0.10 -10.95 6.64
C LEU A 114 -0.90 -9.88 7.08
N VAL A 115 -0.49 -8.63 7.03
CA VAL A 115 -1.41 -7.50 7.23
C VAL A 115 -1.84 -6.99 5.87
N MET A 116 -3.16 -6.92 5.61
CA MET A 116 -3.71 -6.42 4.35
C MET A 116 -4.93 -5.53 4.56
N ASP A 117 -5.10 -4.52 3.70
CA ASP A 117 -6.27 -3.65 3.74
C ASP A 117 -7.54 -4.40 3.30
N ALA A 118 -8.69 -4.03 3.87
CA ALA A 118 -10.00 -4.64 3.58
C ALA A 118 -10.50 -4.41 2.15
N ASP A 119 -9.95 -3.40 1.44
CA ASP A 119 -10.22 -3.09 0.04
C ASP A 119 -9.24 -3.74 -0.95
N SER A 120 -8.33 -4.56 -0.45
CA SER A 120 -7.30 -5.22 -1.23
C SER A 120 -7.70 -6.63 -1.65
N PHE A 121 -7.31 -7.02 -2.86
CA PHE A 121 -7.57 -8.33 -3.45
C PHE A 121 -6.24 -8.95 -3.90
N LEU A 122 -5.83 -10.03 -3.24
CA LEU A 122 -4.57 -10.74 -3.52
C LEU A 122 -4.68 -11.59 -4.79
N ASP A 123 -3.62 -11.66 -5.57
CA ASP A 123 -3.52 -12.66 -6.63
C ASP A 123 -3.31 -14.06 -6.01
N GLU A 124 -3.79 -15.10 -6.66
CA GLU A 124 -3.90 -16.50 -6.16
C GLU A 124 -2.62 -17.04 -5.50
N LYS A 125 -1.43 -16.62 -5.93
CA LYS A 125 -0.13 -17.12 -5.44
C LYS A 125 0.61 -16.13 -4.56
N PHE A 126 -0.09 -15.12 -4.05
CA PHE A 126 0.56 -14.08 -3.26
C PHE A 126 1.23 -14.64 -2.00
N VAL A 127 0.50 -15.41 -1.19
CA VAL A 127 1.01 -15.97 0.08
C VAL A 127 2.17 -16.93 -0.15
N GLU A 128 2.05 -17.82 -1.14
CA GLU A 128 3.11 -18.76 -1.53
C GLU A 128 4.41 -18.04 -1.89
N HIS A 129 4.33 -17.06 -2.79
CA HIS A 129 5.50 -16.30 -3.23
C HIS A 129 6.08 -15.40 -2.13
N ALA A 130 5.21 -14.78 -1.32
CA ALA A 130 5.66 -13.93 -0.23
C ALA A 130 6.37 -14.75 0.85
N LEU A 131 5.83 -15.90 1.23
CA LEU A 131 6.42 -16.80 2.23
C LEU A 131 7.75 -17.35 1.74
N SER A 132 7.82 -17.86 0.51
CA SER A 132 9.05 -18.32 -0.13
C SER A 132 10.12 -17.22 -0.14
N LYS A 133 9.74 -15.98 -0.40
CA LYS A 133 10.68 -14.85 -0.42
C LYS A 133 11.12 -14.47 0.99
N LEU A 134 10.21 -14.49 1.96
CA LEU A 134 10.48 -14.16 3.36
C LEU A 134 11.45 -15.16 4.00
N SER A 135 11.39 -16.43 3.59
CA SER A 135 12.30 -17.49 4.05
C SER A 135 13.71 -17.37 3.47
N CYS A 136 13.88 -16.61 2.37
CA CYS A 136 15.16 -16.40 1.71
C CYS A 136 15.82 -15.11 2.17
N GLY A 137 16.87 -15.19 2.97
CA GLY A 137 17.71 -14.03 3.34
C GLY A 137 17.25 -13.26 4.57
N SER A 138 17.71 -12.00 4.67
CA SER A 138 17.53 -11.11 5.82
C SER A 138 16.25 -10.25 5.74
N TYR A 139 15.24 -10.69 4.99
CA TYR A 139 14.01 -9.92 4.87
C TYR A 139 13.18 -10.00 6.14
N GLY A 140 12.84 -8.83 6.69
CA GLY A 140 11.88 -8.71 7.79
C GLY A 140 10.43 -8.63 7.30
N GLY A 141 10.24 -8.27 6.02
CA GLY A 141 8.92 -8.17 5.42
C GLY A 141 8.93 -8.21 3.90
N VAL A 142 7.86 -8.76 3.34
CA VAL A 142 7.60 -8.87 1.90
C VAL A 142 6.27 -8.20 1.60
N GLY A 143 6.29 -7.13 0.81
CA GLY A 143 5.11 -6.40 0.39
C GLY A 143 4.60 -6.80 -0.99
N GLY A 144 3.39 -6.35 -1.31
CA GLY A 144 2.81 -6.52 -2.62
C GLY A 144 3.14 -5.40 -3.59
N THR A 145 3.02 -5.70 -4.88
CA THR A 145 2.98 -4.73 -5.96
C THR A 145 1.53 -4.60 -6.41
N PHE A 146 0.92 -3.45 -6.14
CA PHE A 146 -0.51 -3.27 -6.36
C PHE A 146 -0.85 -2.67 -7.73
N SER A 147 -2.06 -2.95 -8.18
CA SER A 147 -2.73 -2.34 -9.33
C SER A 147 -4.09 -1.79 -8.90
N GLY A 148 -4.63 -0.80 -9.62
CA GLY A 148 -5.96 -0.27 -9.30
C GLY A 148 -7.07 -1.11 -9.94
N ARG A 149 -8.11 -1.44 -9.18
CA ARG A 149 -9.34 -2.08 -9.67
C ARG A 149 -10.06 -1.19 -10.69
N SER A 150 -11.00 -1.78 -11.42
CA SER A 150 -11.87 -1.04 -12.34
C SER A 150 -12.79 -0.08 -11.55
N GLY A 151 -13.20 1.00 -12.19
CA GLY A 151 -14.06 2.01 -11.55
C GLY A 151 -13.39 3.39 -11.42
N GLY A 152 -13.97 4.28 -10.62
CA GLY A 152 -13.46 5.63 -10.34
C GLY A 152 -13.39 6.57 -11.55
N GLY A 153 -14.05 6.24 -12.66
CA GLY A 153 -14.15 7.08 -13.85
C GLY A 153 -12.80 7.59 -14.35
N PHE A 154 -12.71 8.91 -14.65
CA PHE A 154 -11.48 9.55 -15.13
C PHE A 154 -10.40 9.60 -14.04
N VAL A 155 -10.77 9.92 -12.81
CA VAL A 155 -9.84 9.98 -11.66
C VAL A 155 -9.23 8.60 -11.39
N GLY A 156 -10.05 7.54 -11.39
CA GLY A 156 -9.57 6.16 -11.25
C GLY A 156 -8.68 5.73 -12.41
N MET A 157 -8.97 6.15 -13.65
CA MET A 157 -8.11 5.88 -14.80
C MET A 157 -6.70 6.47 -14.61
N LEU A 158 -6.59 7.70 -14.15
CA LEU A 158 -5.31 8.37 -13.90
C LEU A 158 -4.52 7.66 -12.80
N GLN A 159 -5.18 7.26 -11.70
CA GLN A 159 -4.54 6.51 -10.62
C GLN A 159 -4.05 5.14 -11.09
N ARG A 160 -4.83 4.42 -11.91
CA ARG A 160 -4.37 3.15 -12.50
C ARG A 160 -3.12 3.31 -13.36
N ASN A 161 -2.98 4.44 -14.06
CA ASN A 161 -1.76 4.76 -14.81
C ASN A 161 -0.58 5.05 -13.84
N GLU A 162 -0.83 5.80 -12.76
CA GLU A 162 0.15 6.05 -11.70
C GLU A 162 0.63 4.73 -11.06
N PHE A 163 -0.28 3.83 -10.69
CA PHE A 163 0.06 2.53 -10.11
C PHE A 163 0.85 1.64 -11.10
N ALA A 164 0.53 1.70 -12.39
CA ALA A 164 1.30 0.98 -13.42
C ALA A 164 2.75 1.52 -13.53
N ARG A 165 2.96 2.84 -13.35
CA ARG A 165 4.31 3.45 -13.27
C ARG A 165 5.05 2.96 -12.04
N TYR A 166 4.40 2.97 -10.87
CA TYR A 166 4.96 2.45 -9.63
C TYR A 166 5.38 0.98 -9.77
N ALA A 167 4.46 0.12 -10.22
CA ALA A 167 4.72 -1.31 -10.43
C ALA A 167 5.88 -1.56 -11.41
N ARG A 168 6.02 -0.73 -12.44
CA ARG A 168 7.16 -0.78 -13.36
C ARG A 168 8.48 -0.41 -12.67
N ASP A 169 8.49 0.64 -11.84
CA ASP A 169 9.69 1.06 -11.10
C ASP A 169 10.13 -0.01 -10.11
N VAL A 170 9.21 -0.61 -9.37
CA VAL A 170 9.47 -1.75 -8.47
C VAL A 170 10.12 -2.90 -9.23
N ARG A 171 9.55 -3.29 -10.39
CA ARG A 171 10.14 -4.36 -11.23
C ARG A 171 11.54 -4.02 -11.73
N ARG A 172 11.80 -2.77 -12.17
CA ARG A 172 13.13 -2.32 -12.60
C ARG A 172 14.16 -2.41 -11.48
N LYS A 173 13.74 -2.15 -10.26
CA LYS A 173 14.58 -2.23 -9.05
C LYS A 173 14.65 -3.64 -8.45
N LYS A 174 14.16 -4.67 -9.17
CA LYS A 174 14.16 -6.07 -8.72
C LYS A 174 13.45 -6.24 -7.36
N GLY A 175 12.35 -5.54 -7.17
CA GLY A 175 11.56 -5.59 -5.94
C GLY A 175 12.07 -4.71 -4.80
N LYS A 176 13.18 -4.00 -4.94
CA LYS A 176 13.63 -3.06 -3.91
C LYS A 176 12.64 -1.91 -3.77
N VAL A 177 12.03 -1.81 -2.61
CA VAL A 177 11.07 -0.77 -2.28
C VAL A 177 11.57 0.05 -1.09
N LEU A 178 11.11 1.28 -0.99
CA LEU A 178 11.41 2.16 0.14
C LEU A 178 10.35 2.06 1.25
N CYS A 179 9.18 1.56 0.90
CA CYS A 179 8.05 1.37 1.81
C CYS A 179 7.34 0.05 1.47
N LEU A 180 7.06 -0.76 2.47
CA LEU A 180 6.04 -1.80 2.39
C LEU A 180 4.69 -1.12 2.49
N THR A 181 3.87 -1.27 1.47
CA THR A 181 2.55 -0.63 1.44
C THR A 181 1.56 -1.34 2.35
N GLY A 182 0.68 -0.59 2.98
CA GLY A 182 -0.38 -1.12 3.84
C GLY A 182 -1.38 -2.03 3.12
N THR A 183 -1.38 -2.04 1.77
CA THR A 183 -2.28 -2.86 0.97
C THR A 183 -2.10 -4.37 1.19
N ALA A 184 -0.87 -4.84 1.32
CA ALA A 184 -0.54 -6.18 1.80
C ALA A 184 0.97 -6.29 2.11
N ALA A 185 1.30 -6.74 3.32
CA ALA A 185 2.67 -6.98 3.75
C ALA A 185 2.75 -8.22 4.64
N LEU A 186 3.53 -9.23 4.22
CA LEU A 186 3.85 -10.41 5.03
C LEU A 186 5.10 -10.12 5.86
N LEU A 187 5.00 -10.27 7.17
CA LEU A 187 6.02 -9.89 8.14
C LEU A 187 6.40 -11.10 9.01
N LYS A 188 7.68 -11.28 9.33
CA LYS A 188 8.11 -12.32 10.27
C LYS A 188 7.66 -11.99 11.68
N VAL A 189 7.15 -12.98 12.43
CA VAL A 189 6.77 -12.83 13.82
C VAL A 189 7.96 -12.41 14.69
N GLU A 190 9.12 -13.04 14.52
CA GLU A 190 10.37 -12.65 15.20
C GLU A 190 10.64 -11.14 15.06
N VAL A 191 10.43 -10.62 13.85
CA VAL A 191 10.70 -9.20 13.57
C VAL A 191 9.65 -8.30 14.19
N LEU A 192 8.37 -8.69 14.18
CA LEU A 192 7.30 -7.97 14.86
C LEU A 192 7.53 -7.89 16.37
N LYS A 193 7.92 -9.01 16.99
CA LYS A 193 8.30 -9.04 18.42
C LYS A 193 9.48 -8.12 18.74
N LYS A 194 10.51 -8.08 17.88
CA LYS A 194 11.65 -7.17 18.02
C LYS A 194 11.24 -5.70 17.85
N VAL A 195 10.35 -5.40 16.91
CA VAL A 195 9.79 -4.05 16.76
C VAL A 195 9.05 -3.63 18.03
N ALA A 196 8.16 -4.47 18.53
CA ALA A 196 7.42 -4.21 19.77
C ALA A 196 8.38 -3.98 20.96
N ALA A 197 9.36 -4.85 21.16
CA ALA A 197 10.37 -4.72 22.21
C ALA A 197 11.25 -3.46 22.07
N SER A 198 11.41 -2.92 20.86
CA SER A 198 12.20 -1.70 20.61
C SER A 198 11.46 -0.41 20.95
N ARG A 199 10.18 -0.48 21.31
CA ARG A 199 9.32 0.67 21.61
C ARG A 199 8.95 0.71 23.11
N PRO A 200 8.96 1.88 23.75
CA PRO A 200 8.51 2.01 25.14
C PRO A 200 7.05 1.57 25.35
N SER A 201 6.20 1.71 24.32
CA SER A 201 4.79 1.29 24.38
C SER A 201 4.60 -0.22 24.28
N GLY A 202 5.59 -0.99 23.83
CA GLY A 202 5.45 -2.40 23.50
C GLY A 202 4.63 -2.69 22.23
N ASN A 203 4.26 -1.66 21.48
CA ASN A 203 3.42 -1.78 20.29
C ASN A 203 4.25 -2.03 19.02
N VAL A 204 3.68 -2.72 18.05
CA VAL A 204 4.29 -2.91 16.72
C VAL A 204 4.16 -1.64 15.88
N TYR A 205 2.97 -1.05 15.83
CA TYR A 205 2.69 0.16 15.07
C TYR A 205 2.75 1.40 15.96
N ASP A 206 3.35 2.46 15.44
CA ASP A 206 3.32 3.78 16.08
C ASP A 206 1.94 4.41 15.84
N THR A 207 1.23 4.74 16.93
CA THR A 207 -0.11 5.30 16.90
C THR A 207 -0.15 6.80 16.65
N GLU A 208 1.00 7.47 16.76
CA GLU A 208 1.12 8.92 16.63
C GLU A 208 1.44 9.39 15.21
N VAL A 209 1.61 8.44 14.26
CA VAL A 209 1.97 8.75 12.88
C VAL A 209 0.78 8.68 11.93
N LEU A 210 0.87 9.38 10.79
CA LEU A 210 -0.16 9.39 9.76
C LEU A 210 -0.07 8.20 8.79
N THR A 211 1.10 7.56 8.72
CA THR A 211 1.42 6.45 7.81
C THR A 211 2.20 5.39 8.58
N GLU A 212 1.45 4.49 9.17
CA GLU A 212 1.94 3.43 10.05
C GLU A 212 2.79 2.40 9.30
N ASP A 213 2.47 2.13 8.04
CA ASP A 213 3.17 1.22 7.14
C ASP A 213 4.57 1.76 6.77
N PHE A 214 4.63 3.05 6.46
CA PHE A 214 5.90 3.70 6.15
C PHE A 214 6.80 3.79 7.38
N GLU A 215 6.25 4.14 8.53
CA GLU A 215 6.99 4.18 9.80
C GLU A 215 7.51 2.80 10.19
N LEU A 216 6.65 1.77 10.11
CA LEU A 216 7.05 0.38 10.36
C LEU A 216 8.19 -0.04 9.43
N THR A 217 8.11 0.32 8.14
CA THR A 217 9.18 0.03 7.17
C THR A 217 10.51 0.67 7.58
N LEU A 218 10.50 1.93 8.02
CA LEU A 218 11.70 2.59 8.53
C LEU A 218 12.24 1.90 9.79
N ARG A 219 11.37 1.49 10.70
CA ARG A 219 11.74 0.77 11.93
C ARG A 219 12.40 -0.57 11.61
N LEU A 220 11.81 -1.37 10.70
CA LEU A 220 12.40 -2.63 10.25
C LEU A 220 13.81 -2.44 9.74
N ARG A 221 14.03 -1.44 8.88
CA ARG A 221 15.35 -1.14 8.31
C ARG A 221 16.35 -0.66 9.34
N HIS A 222 15.93 0.10 10.36
CA HIS A 222 16.79 0.52 11.47
C HIS A 222 17.18 -0.64 12.39
N LEU A 223 16.34 -1.68 12.46
CA LEU A 223 16.68 -2.94 13.14
C LEU A 223 17.55 -3.87 12.29
N GLY A 224 17.95 -3.44 11.08
CA GLY A 224 18.86 -4.19 10.21
C GLY A 224 18.18 -5.15 9.24
N TYR A 225 16.85 -5.13 9.13
CA TYR A 225 16.11 -5.99 8.21
C TYR A 225 15.88 -5.32 6.86
N ASP A 226 16.05 -6.08 5.79
CA ASP A 226 15.65 -5.65 4.45
C ASP A 226 14.15 -5.87 4.20
N VAL A 227 13.60 -5.09 3.26
CA VAL A 227 12.22 -5.22 2.80
C VAL A 227 12.20 -5.32 1.27
N VAL A 228 11.22 -6.06 0.74
CA VAL A 228 11.13 -6.32 -0.71
C VAL A 228 9.68 -6.47 -1.14
N SER A 229 9.37 -6.06 -2.38
CA SER A 229 8.08 -6.36 -3.06
C SER A 229 8.39 -7.09 -4.36
N PRO A 230 8.42 -8.42 -4.35
CA PRO A 230 8.70 -9.22 -5.54
C PRO A 230 7.65 -8.98 -6.63
N LYS A 231 8.04 -9.14 -7.89
CA LYS A 231 7.12 -8.96 -9.04
C LYS A 231 6.02 -10.04 -9.10
N GLU A 232 6.22 -11.12 -8.39
CA GLU A 232 5.29 -12.25 -8.26
C GLU A 232 4.22 -11.99 -7.20
N CYS A 233 4.50 -11.15 -6.20
CA CYS A 233 3.55 -10.77 -5.17
C CYS A 233 2.71 -9.60 -5.67
N THR A 234 1.63 -9.91 -6.37
CA THR A 234 0.72 -8.91 -6.97
C THR A 234 -0.64 -8.93 -6.31
N LEU A 235 -1.28 -7.75 -6.33
CA LEU A 235 -2.62 -7.56 -5.80
C LEU A 235 -3.31 -6.40 -6.51
N SER A 236 -4.61 -6.27 -6.31
CA SER A 236 -5.37 -5.08 -6.72
C SER A 236 -6.04 -4.42 -5.53
N THR A 237 -6.19 -3.10 -5.58
CA THR A 237 -6.83 -2.29 -4.53
C THR A 237 -7.79 -1.29 -5.17
N GLU A 238 -8.70 -0.75 -4.41
CA GLU A 238 -9.62 0.26 -4.89
C GLU A 238 -8.90 1.55 -5.31
N VAL A 239 -9.56 2.33 -6.15
CA VAL A 239 -9.10 3.66 -6.56
C VAL A 239 -10.11 4.70 -6.08
N MET A 240 -9.63 5.86 -5.71
CA MET A 240 -10.50 6.98 -5.31
C MET A 240 -11.34 7.42 -6.49
N GLU A 241 -12.63 7.65 -6.25
CA GLU A 241 -13.58 8.02 -7.29
C GLU A 241 -13.59 9.53 -7.55
N THR A 242 -13.32 10.32 -6.51
CA THR A 242 -13.37 11.77 -6.57
C THR A 242 -12.00 12.42 -6.32
N TRP A 243 -11.83 13.64 -6.83
CA TRP A 243 -10.65 14.46 -6.54
C TRP A 243 -10.51 14.80 -5.04
N GLY A 244 -11.63 14.90 -4.31
CA GLY A 244 -11.65 15.19 -2.87
C GLY A 244 -11.06 14.04 -2.05
N GLU A 245 -11.50 12.82 -2.31
CA GLU A 245 -10.96 11.60 -1.68
C GLU A 245 -9.49 11.42 -2.01
N LEU A 246 -9.15 11.56 -3.31
CA LEU A 246 -7.76 11.48 -3.75
C LEU A 246 -6.88 12.53 -3.06
N HIS A 247 -7.37 13.77 -2.92
CA HIS A 247 -6.66 14.83 -2.20
C HIS A 247 -6.38 14.42 -0.74
N SER A 248 -7.41 13.96 -0.03
CA SER A 248 -7.29 13.57 1.38
C SER A 248 -6.30 12.41 1.56
N GLN A 249 -6.41 11.38 0.71
CA GLN A 249 -5.50 10.23 0.73
C GLN A 249 -4.04 10.64 0.44
N ARG A 250 -3.80 11.39 -0.64
CA ARG A 250 -2.44 11.80 -1.05
C ARG A 250 -1.81 12.79 -0.08
N LEU A 251 -2.62 13.69 0.48
CA LEU A 251 -2.17 14.63 1.51
C LEU A 251 -1.71 13.87 2.77
N ARG A 252 -2.51 12.91 3.24
CA ARG A 252 -2.16 12.05 4.37
C ARG A 252 -0.85 11.30 4.11
N TRP A 253 -0.72 10.64 2.95
CA TRP A 253 0.49 9.90 2.60
C TRP A 253 1.73 10.79 2.53
N LYS A 254 1.61 11.93 1.85
CA LYS A 254 2.75 12.83 1.67
C LYS A 254 3.18 13.46 2.98
N ARG A 255 2.22 13.97 3.76
CA ARG A 255 2.48 14.58 5.06
C ARG A 255 3.06 13.56 6.04
N GLY A 256 2.45 12.37 6.14
CA GLY A 256 2.95 11.29 7.00
C GLY A 256 4.37 10.88 6.65
N ALA A 257 4.68 10.73 5.36
CA ALA A 257 6.04 10.42 4.93
C ALA A 257 7.05 11.50 5.34
N VAL A 258 6.72 12.79 5.20
CA VAL A 258 7.61 13.89 5.60
C VAL A 258 7.76 13.95 7.13
N GLU A 259 6.66 13.81 7.89
CA GLU A 259 6.69 13.81 9.36
C GLU A 259 7.54 12.64 9.89
N ASN A 260 7.39 11.43 9.34
CA ASN A 260 8.21 10.28 9.71
C ASN A 260 9.69 10.51 9.38
N LEU A 261 10.01 11.11 8.24
CA LEU A 261 11.40 11.43 7.90
C LEU A 261 12.01 12.47 8.85
N ILE A 262 11.22 13.43 9.31
CA ILE A 262 11.68 14.40 10.35
C ILE A 262 11.91 13.68 11.67
N GLN A 263 11.02 12.78 12.08
CA GLN A 263 11.14 12.00 13.30
C GLN A 263 12.41 11.14 13.33
N TYR A 264 12.72 10.47 12.21
CA TYR A 264 13.90 9.61 12.09
C TYR A 264 15.19 10.37 11.76
N GLY A 265 15.08 11.63 11.32
CA GLY A 265 16.21 12.46 10.93
C GLY A 265 16.92 12.00 9.66
N LEU A 266 18.11 12.52 9.41
CA LEU A 266 18.96 12.15 8.27
C LEU A 266 19.91 11.03 8.67
N THR A 267 19.61 9.82 8.21
CA THR A 267 20.39 8.60 8.46
C THR A 267 20.74 7.94 7.12
N ARG A 268 21.58 6.90 7.13
CA ARG A 268 21.87 6.10 5.92
C ARG A 268 20.58 5.50 5.32
N ILE A 269 19.60 5.16 6.17
CA ILE A 269 18.33 4.55 5.77
C ILE A 269 17.40 5.59 5.16
N THR A 270 17.31 6.77 5.77
CA THR A 270 16.41 7.84 5.33
C THR A 270 16.99 8.71 4.21
N PHE A 271 18.30 8.59 3.90
CA PHE A 271 18.97 9.41 2.89
C PHE A 271 18.29 9.35 1.50
N GLU A 272 17.97 8.14 1.01
CA GLU A 272 17.30 8.00 -0.30
C GLU A 272 15.91 8.63 -0.28
N HIS A 273 15.19 8.55 0.83
CA HIS A 273 13.90 9.19 0.99
C HIS A 273 14.02 10.72 0.94
N TRP A 274 14.98 11.28 1.67
CA TRP A 274 15.27 12.72 1.64
C TRP A 274 15.67 13.20 0.25
N ALA A 275 16.54 12.46 -0.44
CA ALA A 275 16.91 12.76 -1.81
C ALA A 275 15.70 12.81 -2.74
N ARG A 276 14.74 11.88 -2.58
CA ARG A 276 13.48 11.89 -3.33
C ARG A 276 12.60 13.11 -3.00
N GLN A 277 12.55 13.55 -1.73
CA GLN A 277 11.83 14.77 -1.36
C GLN A 277 12.42 15.99 -2.06
N ILE A 278 13.76 16.11 -2.09
CA ILE A 278 14.47 17.18 -2.79
C ILE A 278 14.17 17.15 -4.30
N VAL A 279 14.27 15.98 -4.94
CA VAL A 279 13.96 15.83 -6.37
C VAL A 279 12.50 16.22 -6.67
N THR A 280 11.56 15.83 -5.80
CA THR A 280 10.14 16.21 -5.95
C THR A 280 9.96 17.73 -5.84
N MET A 281 10.63 18.36 -4.88
CA MET A 281 10.59 19.83 -4.70
C MET A 281 11.19 20.56 -5.91
N LEU A 282 12.36 20.12 -6.40
CA LEU A 282 12.99 20.67 -7.59
C LEU A 282 12.09 20.51 -8.83
N GLY A 283 11.47 19.35 -9.00
CA GLY A 283 10.50 19.12 -10.08
C GLY A 283 9.32 20.10 -10.00
N THR A 284 8.80 20.36 -8.81
CA THR A 284 7.73 21.34 -8.60
C THR A 284 8.19 22.76 -8.97
N ILE A 285 9.40 23.16 -8.56
CA ILE A 285 9.98 24.47 -8.92
C ILE A 285 10.11 24.59 -10.44
N VAL A 286 10.66 23.57 -11.10
CA VAL A 286 10.81 23.57 -12.58
C VAL A 286 9.44 23.69 -13.27
N THR A 287 8.42 22.99 -12.78
CA THR A 287 7.05 23.10 -13.32
C THR A 287 6.49 24.50 -13.14
N LEU A 288 6.66 25.12 -11.98
CA LEU A 288 6.20 26.48 -11.73
C LEU A 288 6.91 27.51 -12.63
N LEU A 289 8.23 27.35 -12.80
CA LEU A 289 9.01 28.18 -13.73
C LEU A 289 8.51 28.02 -15.18
N TYR A 290 8.28 26.78 -15.62
CA TYR A 290 7.73 26.51 -16.93
C TYR A 290 6.36 27.18 -17.14
N LEU A 291 5.44 27.00 -16.20
CA LEU A 291 4.12 27.63 -16.27
C LEU A 291 4.20 29.15 -16.25
N SER A 292 5.12 29.73 -15.46
CA SER A 292 5.36 31.16 -15.41
C SER A 292 5.89 31.71 -16.73
N THR A 293 6.84 31.03 -17.38
CA THR A 293 7.36 31.42 -18.69
C THR A 293 6.28 31.31 -19.78
N LEU A 294 5.46 30.25 -19.72
CA LEU A 294 4.34 30.08 -20.65
C LEU A 294 3.29 31.21 -20.48
N PHE A 295 2.93 31.48 -19.20
CA PHE A 295 2.01 32.58 -18.90
C PHE A 295 2.55 33.92 -19.39
N TRP A 296 3.83 34.23 -19.17
CA TRP A 296 4.47 35.45 -19.63
C TRP A 296 4.43 35.58 -21.17
N ALA A 297 4.82 34.52 -21.88
CA ALA A 297 4.83 34.49 -23.33
C ALA A 297 3.43 34.76 -23.91
N VAL A 298 2.38 34.18 -23.35
CA VAL A 298 1.01 34.36 -23.84
C VAL A 298 0.41 35.71 -23.41
N ALA A 299 0.58 36.10 -22.13
CA ALA A 299 -0.12 37.26 -21.55
C ALA A 299 0.58 38.59 -21.86
N VAL A 300 1.91 38.57 -21.98
CA VAL A 300 2.72 39.81 -22.16
C VAL A 300 3.28 39.92 -23.56
N GLU A 301 3.84 38.84 -24.10
CA GLU A 301 4.48 38.87 -25.42
C GLU A 301 3.50 38.52 -26.55
N HIS A 302 2.30 38.01 -26.21
CA HIS A 302 1.29 37.53 -27.16
C HIS A 302 1.85 36.57 -28.23
N ALA A 303 2.87 35.78 -27.83
CA ALA A 303 3.58 34.84 -28.71
C ALA A 303 3.92 33.55 -27.96
N LEU A 304 3.95 32.42 -28.68
CA LEU A 304 4.42 31.15 -28.14
C LEU A 304 5.85 30.94 -28.65
N HIS A 305 6.81 30.92 -27.73
CA HIS A 305 8.19 30.60 -28.04
C HIS A 305 8.48 29.13 -27.78
N PHE A 306 8.97 28.42 -28.79
CA PHE A 306 9.37 27.02 -28.69
C PHE A 306 10.85 26.89 -28.32
N TYR A 307 11.12 26.76 -27.05
CA TYR A 307 12.49 26.53 -26.57
C TYR A 307 12.88 25.06 -26.73
N PRO A 308 14.01 24.71 -27.36
CA PRO A 308 14.43 23.33 -27.60
C PRO A 308 14.50 22.50 -26.33
N ILE A 309 14.87 23.08 -25.18
CA ILE A 309 14.95 22.41 -23.89
C ILE A 309 13.58 21.89 -23.42
N TRP A 310 12.52 22.70 -23.60
CA TRP A 310 11.16 22.28 -23.21
C TRP A 310 10.61 21.23 -24.17
N ILE A 311 10.94 21.30 -25.44
CA ILE A 311 10.57 20.26 -26.41
C ILE A 311 11.25 18.94 -26.04
N GLY A 312 12.56 18.96 -25.74
CA GLY A 312 13.31 17.78 -25.31
C GLY A 312 12.72 17.14 -24.06
N LEU A 313 12.43 17.93 -23.02
CA LEU A 313 11.79 17.45 -21.79
C LEU A 313 10.41 16.85 -22.07
N THR A 314 9.60 17.51 -22.90
CA THR A 314 8.27 17.01 -23.29
C THR A 314 8.36 15.63 -23.95
N VAL A 315 9.30 15.45 -24.90
CA VAL A 315 9.51 14.16 -25.56
C VAL A 315 9.92 13.07 -24.56
N ILE A 316 10.82 13.39 -23.64
CA ILE A 316 11.24 12.44 -22.59
C ILE A 316 10.03 12.00 -21.75
N PHE A 317 9.18 12.94 -21.32
CA PHE A 317 7.96 12.64 -20.57
C PHE A 317 6.98 11.77 -21.37
N ILE A 318 6.74 12.10 -22.64
CA ILE A 318 5.87 11.29 -23.51
C ILE A 318 6.38 9.86 -23.59
N VAL A 319 7.66 9.67 -23.90
CA VAL A 319 8.27 8.34 -24.04
C VAL A 319 8.15 7.56 -22.71
N GLU A 320 8.47 8.20 -21.58
CA GLU A 320 8.37 7.58 -20.26
C GLU A 320 6.94 7.08 -19.97
N ARG A 321 5.94 7.92 -20.21
CA ARG A 321 4.53 7.60 -19.98
C ARG A 321 4.02 6.49 -20.88
N VAL A 322 4.26 6.58 -22.19
CA VAL A 322 3.87 5.55 -23.16
C VAL A 322 4.49 4.19 -22.81
N VAL A 323 5.80 4.17 -22.51
CA VAL A 323 6.50 2.94 -22.13
C VAL A 323 5.96 2.37 -20.82
N SER A 324 5.54 3.21 -19.88
CA SER A 324 5.01 2.78 -18.58
C SER A 324 3.68 2.08 -18.69
N VAL A 325 2.79 2.57 -19.56
CA VAL A 325 1.42 2.02 -19.68
C VAL A 325 1.23 1.09 -20.89
N ARG A 326 2.26 0.84 -21.69
CA ARG A 326 2.15 0.06 -22.95
C ARG A 326 1.49 -1.32 -22.77
N ARG A 327 1.66 -1.95 -21.61
CA ARG A 327 1.04 -3.25 -21.27
C ARG A 327 -0.47 -3.17 -21.06
N ARG A 328 -1.02 -1.97 -20.89
CA ARG A 328 -2.47 -1.72 -20.74
C ARG A 328 -3.20 -1.54 -22.09
N GLY A 329 -2.48 -1.73 -23.18
CA GLY A 329 -3.02 -1.69 -24.53
C GLY A 329 -2.81 -0.35 -25.26
N LEU A 330 -3.09 -0.37 -26.57
CA LEU A 330 -2.82 0.76 -27.47
C LEU A 330 -3.59 2.03 -27.08
N ARG A 331 -4.86 1.91 -26.68
CA ARG A 331 -5.69 3.07 -26.25
C ARG A 331 -5.06 3.83 -25.09
N MET A 332 -4.57 3.10 -24.06
CA MET A 332 -3.92 3.72 -22.91
C MET A 332 -2.58 4.35 -23.28
N SER A 333 -1.82 3.73 -24.19
CA SER A 333 -0.57 4.27 -24.69
C SER A 333 -0.79 5.57 -25.48
N MET A 334 -1.84 5.64 -26.29
CA MET A 334 -2.20 6.87 -27.01
C MET A 334 -2.66 7.99 -26.07
N LEU A 335 -3.48 7.67 -25.06
CA LEU A 335 -3.90 8.64 -24.05
C LEU A 335 -2.71 9.17 -23.23
N ALA A 336 -1.78 8.28 -22.86
CA ALA A 336 -0.57 8.67 -22.14
C ALA A 336 0.41 9.50 -23.00
N ALA A 337 0.39 9.36 -24.33
CA ALA A 337 1.13 10.21 -25.24
C ALA A 337 0.56 11.65 -25.28
N LEU A 338 -0.74 11.79 -24.99
CA LEU A 338 -1.39 13.09 -24.84
C LEU A 338 -1.13 13.60 -23.42
N LEU A 339 0.01 14.26 -23.20
CA LEU A 339 0.40 14.79 -21.88
C LEU A 339 -0.69 15.59 -21.19
N ILE A 340 -1.51 16.30 -21.96
CA ILE A 340 -2.63 17.10 -21.45
C ILE A 340 -3.66 16.27 -20.67
N VAL A 341 -3.74 14.96 -20.90
CA VAL A 341 -4.68 14.06 -20.21
C VAL A 341 -4.19 13.74 -18.79
N GLU A 342 -2.88 13.57 -18.60
CA GLU A 342 -2.28 13.26 -17.30
C GLU A 342 -1.77 14.49 -16.54
N MET A 343 -1.56 15.60 -17.23
CA MET A 343 -1.12 16.87 -16.64
C MET A 343 -2.00 17.36 -15.48
N PRO A 344 -3.35 17.24 -15.49
CA PRO A 344 -4.18 17.57 -14.34
C PRO A 344 -3.80 16.81 -13.08
N LEU A 345 -3.50 15.51 -13.19
CA LEU A 345 -3.06 14.71 -12.04
C LEU A 345 -1.69 15.17 -11.54
N ASP A 346 -0.74 15.44 -12.43
CA ASP A 346 0.60 15.88 -12.02
C ASP A 346 0.55 17.23 -11.28
N LEU A 347 -0.17 18.20 -11.82
CA LEU A 347 -0.34 19.51 -11.18
C LEU A 347 -1.08 19.38 -9.85
N PHE A 348 -2.11 18.54 -9.81
CA PHE A 348 -2.84 18.24 -8.60
C PHE A 348 -1.91 17.62 -7.52
N LEU A 349 -1.11 16.62 -7.87
CA LEU A 349 -0.18 15.99 -6.94
C LEU A 349 0.91 16.96 -6.47
N GLN A 350 1.38 17.86 -7.33
CA GLN A 350 2.32 18.93 -6.93
C GLN A 350 1.69 19.90 -5.95
N ALA A 351 0.45 20.33 -6.17
CA ALA A 351 -0.28 21.17 -5.23
C ALA A 351 -0.49 20.48 -3.85
N VAL A 352 -0.84 19.19 -3.87
CA VAL A 352 -0.95 18.37 -2.65
C VAL A 352 0.40 18.27 -1.92
N ASN A 353 1.50 18.06 -2.65
CA ASN A 353 2.84 18.02 -2.08
C ASN A 353 3.22 19.34 -1.40
N LEU A 354 2.98 20.48 -2.06
CA LEU A 354 3.23 21.81 -1.47
C LEU A 354 2.40 22.03 -0.20
N LYS A 355 1.12 21.65 -0.23
CA LYS A 355 0.24 21.73 0.95
C LYS A 355 0.74 20.84 2.09
N ALA A 356 1.20 19.63 1.79
CA ALA A 356 1.77 18.72 2.78
C ALA A 356 3.01 19.31 3.46
N TYR A 357 3.95 19.85 2.67
CA TYR A 357 5.13 20.53 3.21
C TYR A 357 4.75 21.72 4.08
N TRP A 358 3.83 22.56 3.60
CA TRP A 358 3.30 23.69 4.38
C TRP A 358 2.73 23.23 5.72
N GLN A 359 1.82 22.25 5.71
CA GLN A 359 1.19 21.76 6.92
C GLN A 359 2.19 21.14 7.92
N THR A 360 3.23 20.49 7.41
CA THR A 360 4.29 19.91 8.25
C THR A 360 5.15 21.01 8.89
N ILE A 361 5.59 22.00 8.12
CA ILE A 361 6.43 23.10 8.59
C ILE A 361 5.71 23.92 9.66
N PHE A 362 4.44 24.26 9.41
CA PHE A 362 3.64 25.08 10.32
C PHE A 362 2.87 24.26 11.37
N LYS A 363 3.14 22.97 11.49
CA LYS A 363 2.50 22.04 12.46
C LYS A 363 0.99 22.20 12.50
N ALA A 364 0.35 22.34 11.33
CA ALA A 364 -1.10 22.47 11.23
C ALA A 364 -1.81 21.27 11.86
N GLN A 365 -3.00 21.49 12.43
CA GLN A 365 -3.79 20.40 13.00
C GLN A 365 -3.98 19.28 11.96
N ARG A 366 -3.89 18.04 12.44
CA ARG A 366 -4.14 16.84 11.60
C ARG A 366 -5.65 16.70 11.44
N SER A 367 -6.18 17.01 10.26
CA SER A 367 -7.56 16.67 9.88
C SER A 367 -7.53 15.32 9.17
N TRP A 368 -8.33 14.40 9.65
CA TRP A 368 -8.52 13.07 9.06
C TRP A 368 -9.80 13.05 8.26
#